data_ffd8657eebd298f9ebc25b9e015cc5eb
#
_entry.id   ffd8657eebd298f9ebc25b9e015cc5eb
#
_cell.length_a   1.000
_cell.length_b   1.000
_cell.length_c   1.000
_cell.angle_alpha   90.00
_cell.angle_beta   90.00
_cell.angle_gamma   90.00
#
_symmetry.space_group_name_H-M   'P 1'
#
loop_
_entity.id
_entity.type
_entity.pdbx_description
1 polymer ?
#
loop_
_entity_poly.entity_id
_entity_poly.type
_entity_poly.pdbx_seq_one_letter_code
_entity_poly.pdbx_strand_id
1 'polypeptide(L)'
;MKKVKLGQVATFINGYAFKPQDWSSEGKEIIRIQNLTKTSKGINYYSGTIDKKYIVEAGDILISWSGTLGVFQWCGRSAVLNQHIFKVVFDKIDIDKSYFKYVVEKGLQDAVKHTHGSTMKHLTKKYFDNIMVSYTNLGEQQRIASELDLLSKLILRRQEQLEELNLLVKSRFNEMFGENKIFESIDNLFDIIDGDRGKNYPKSDELFSEEYCLFLNTKNVTKNGFSFDTKQFITKTKDKLLRKGKLERYDIVLTIRGTVGNVAYYDELIKYKHLRINSGMVILRPKTPNLNQKFIIHVLRNNNYSRVISGSAQPQLPITKLKKILLPLPPLALQNEFADFVVQVDKSQ
;
A
#
# COMPACT_ATOMS: atom_id res chain seq x y z
N MET A 1 -26.67 19.88 7.78
CA MET A 1 -25.72 20.42 6.76
C MET A 1 -26.42 20.57 5.43
N LYS A 2 -26.23 21.68 4.74
CA LYS A 2 -26.71 21.89 3.36
C LYS A 2 -25.60 21.56 2.36
N LYS A 3 -25.97 21.30 1.11
CA LYS A 3 -25.03 21.16 0.00
C LYS A 3 -24.94 22.48 -0.76
N VAL A 4 -23.73 22.92 -1.07
CA VAL A 4 -23.44 24.12 -1.87
C VAL A 4 -22.43 23.77 -2.96
N LYS A 5 -22.47 24.52 -4.07
CA LYS A 5 -21.47 24.38 -5.13
C LYS A 5 -20.14 24.96 -4.68
N LEU A 6 -19.05 24.29 -5.00
CA LEU A 6 -17.71 24.75 -4.62
C LEU A 6 -17.38 26.15 -5.14
N GLY A 7 -17.82 26.49 -6.37
CA GLY A 7 -17.70 27.85 -6.92
C GLY A 7 -18.49 28.92 -6.19
N GLN A 8 -19.42 28.56 -5.30
CA GLN A 8 -20.14 29.52 -4.41
C GLN A 8 -19.41 29.72 -3.08
N VAL A 9 -18.41 28.91 -2.77
CA VAL A 9 -17.68 28.95 -1.49
C VAL A 9 -16.48 29.88 -1.57
N ALA A 10 -15.72 29.85 -2.65
CA ALA A 10 -14.47 30.58 -2.80
C ALA A 10 -14.18 30.86 -4.27
N THR A 11 -13.23 31.75 -4.54
CA THR A 11 -12.67 31.98 -5.88
C THR A 11 -11.43 31.13 -6.08
N PHE A 12 -11.33 30.50 -7.28
CA PHE A 12 -10.23 29.61 -7.65
C PHE A 12 -9.40 30.25 -8.76
N ILE A 13 -8.18 30.65 -8.44
CA ILE A 13 -7.23 31.29 -9.36
C ILE A 13 -6.30 30.22 -9.90
N ASN A 14 -6.33 29.96 -11.20
CA ASN A 14 -5.39 29.05 -11.84
C ASN A 14 -3.98 29.64 -11.87
N GLY A 15 -2.96 28.82 -11.70
CA GLY A 15 -1.57 29.24 -11.78
C GLY A 15 -1.16 29.71 -13.18
N TYR A 16 0.02 30.30 -13.27
CA TYR A 16 0.61 30.78 -14.52
C TYR A 16 1.23 29.61 -15.32
N ALA A 17 1.15 29.67 -16.64
CA ALA A 17 1.68 28.66 -17.54
C ALA A 17 3.16 28.87 -17.81
N PHE A 18 4.01 28.56 -16.84
CA PHE A 18 5.48 28.64 -17.01
C PHE A 18 5.96 27.69 -18.09
N LYS A 19 6.86 28.18 -18.93
CA LYS A 19 7.57 27.40 -19.94
C LYS A 19 9.02 27.15 -19.48
N PRO A 20 9.76 26.18 -20.04
CA PRO A 20 11.15 25.92 -19.67
C PRO A 20 12.08 27.15 -19.74
N GLN A 21 11.83 28.05 -20.67
CA GLN A 21 12.58 29.30 -20.82
C GLN A 21 12.35 30.32 -19.68
N ASP A 22 11.28 30.15 -18.91
CA ASP A 22 10.96 31.02 -17.77
C ASP A 22 11.70 30.56 -16.49
N TRP A 23 12.33 29.40 -16.55
CA TRP A 23 13.01 28.83 -15.38
C TRP A 23 14.38 29.49 -15.18
N SER A 24 14.68 29.78 -13.92
CA SER A 24 15.95 30.35 -13.48
C SER A 24 16.57 29.49 -12.37
N SER A 25 17.83 29.76 -12.04
CA SER A 25 18.53 29.13 -10.94
C SER A 25 18.19 29.73 -9.58
N GLU A 26 17.57 30.90 -9.57
CA GLU A 26 17.23 31.67 -8.36
C GLU A 26 15.92 32.42 -8.52
N GLY A 27 15.39 32.98 -7.41
CA GLY A 27 14.15 33.71 -7.39
C GLY A 27 13.07 33.03 -6.56
N LYS A 28 11.79 33.22 -6.95
CA LYS A 28 10.65 32.54 -6.29
C LYS A 28 10.51 31.11 -6.79
N GLU A 29 10.28 30.18 -5.88
CA GLU A 29 9.99 28.79 -6.22
C GLU A 29 8.73 28.68 -7.08
N ILE A 30 8.78 27.91 -8.17
CA ILE A 30 7.59 27.57 -8.99
C ILE A 30 6.95 26.32 -8.38
N ILE A 31 5.77 26.46 -7.77
CA ILE A 31 5.03 25.35 -7.17
C ILE A 31 4.39 24.53 -8.28
N ARG A 32 4.82 23.27 -8.43
CA ARG A 32 4.25 22.29 -9.35
C ARG A 32 3.64 21.13 -8.57
N ILE A 33 2.73 20.37 -9.19
CA ILE A 33 2.05 19.23 -8.56
C ILE A 33 3.06 18.26 -7.92
N GLN A 34 4.15 17.97 -8.61
CA GLN A 34 5.20 17.08 -8.10
C GLN A 34 5.92 17.59 -6.84
N ASN A 35 5.98 18.91 -6.63
CA ASN A 35 6.51 19.50 -5.41
C ASN A 35 5.51 19.35 -4.25
N LEU A 36 4.21 19.55 -4.52
CA LEU A 36 3.13 19.37 -3.54
C LEU A 36 3.00 17.89 -3.10
N THR A 37 3.13 16.95 -4.03
CA THR A 37 3.03 15.50 -3.78
C THR A 37 4.34 14.88 -3.33
N LYS A 38 5.44 15.64 -3.27
CA LYS A 38 6.80 15.18 -2.94
C LYS A 38 7.31 14.04 -3.84
N THR A 39 6.79 13.95 -5.08
CA THR A 39 7.21 12.92 -6.05
C THR A 39 8.48 13.29 -6.81
N SER A 40 8.94 14.56 -6.72
CA SER A 40 10.21 15.03 -7.24
C SER A 40 10.87 15.99 -6.25
N LYS A 41 12.20 15.90 -6.13
CA LYS A 41 13.02 16.84 -5.35
C LYS A 41 13.46 18.07 -6.17
N GLY A 42 13.25 18.08 -7.49
CA GLY A 42 13.64 19.19 -8.35
C GLY A 42 12.74 20.39 -8.16
N ILE A 43 13.32 21.55 -7.84
CA ILE A 43 12.65 22.83 -7.71
C ILE A 43 13.07 23.72 -8.87
N ASN A 44 12.12 24.34 -9.53
CA ASN A 44 12.36 25.38 -10.53
C ASN A 44 12.06 26.74 -9.92
N TYR A 45 12.81 27.76 -10.30
CA TYR A 45 12.65 29.11 -9.79
C TYR A 45 12.23 30.07 -10.92
N TYR A 46 11.71 31.22 -10.52
CA TYR A 46 11.34 32.31 -11.41
C TYR A 46 11.83 33.63 -10.82
N SER A 47 12.66 34.35 -11.60
CA SER A 47 13.27 35.63 -11.21
C SER A 47 12.58 36.84 -11.82
N GLY A 48 11.60 36.64 -12.71
CA GLY A 48 10.88 37.73 -13.37
C GLY A 48 9.78 38.38 -12.51
N THR A 49 9.11 39.39 -13.09
CA THR A 49 7.93 40.04 -12.49
C THR A 49 6.68 39.26 -12.87
N ILE A 50 5.77 39.07 -11.91
CA ILE A 50 4.50 38.36 -12.12
C ILE A 50 3.37 39.03 -11.35
N ASP A 51 2.15 38.91 -11.84
CA ASP A 51 0.96 39.40 -11.16
C ASP A 51 0.79 38.80 -9.76
N LYS A 52 0.46 39.64 -8.78
CA LYS A 52 0.25 39.23 -7.36
C LYS A 52 -0.72 38.07 -7.18
N LYS A 53 -1.69 37.90 -8.07
CA LYS A 53 -2.67 36.81 -8.01
C LYS A 53 -2.01 35.41 -8.11
N TYR A 54 -0.83 35.31 -8.76
CA TYR A 54 -0.09 34.07 -8.89
C TYR A 54 0.92 33.83 -7.75
N ILE A 55 1.08 34.79 -6.85
CA ILE A 55 1.95 34.66 -5.69
C ILE A 55 1.20 33.88 -4.62
N VAL A 56 1.90 32.92 -4.03
CA VAL A 56 1.43 32.05 -2.96
C VAL A 56 2.24 32.32 -1.70
N GLU A 57 1.55 32.51 -0.59
CA GLU A 57 2.15 32.74 0.72
C GLU A 57 1.86 31.56 1.66
N ALA A 58 2.63 31.45 2.75
CA ALA A 58 2.40 30.42 3.77
C ALA A 58 0.98 30.52 4.33
N GLY A 59 0.30 29.38 4.40
CA GLY A 59 -1.11 29.29 4.83
C GLY A 59 -2.13 29.33 3.69
N ASP A 60 -1.71 29.61 2.45
CA ASP A 60 -2.59 29.52 1.29
C ASP A 60 -3.01 28.07 1.01
N ILE A 61 -4.27 27.90 0.62
CA ILE A 61 -4.80 26.60 0.20
C ILE A 61 -4.67 26.46 -1.31
N LEU A 62 -4.07 25.36 -1.72
CA LEU A 62 -3.82 24.99 -3.10
C LEU A 62 -4.54 23.71 -3.46
N ILE A 63 -5.10 23.64 -4.68
CA ILE A 63 -5.81 22.44 -5.14
C ILE A 63 -5.25 22.05 -6.50
N SER A 64 -4.66 20.86 -6.59
CA SER A 64 -4.29 20.28 -7.88
C SER A 64 -5.52 19.65 -8.54
N TRP A 65 -5.77 20.03 -9.79
CA TRP A 65 -6.93 19.57 -10.57
C TRP A 65 -6.55 18.72 -11.80
N SER A 66 -5.28 18.37 -11.93
CA SER A 66 -4.73 17.59 -13.02
C SER A 66 -3.70 16.60 -12.50
N GLY A 67 -3.63 15.41 -13.11
CA GLY A 67 -2.73 14.35 -12.68
C GLY A 67 -3.11 13.79 -11.30
N THR A 68 -2.33 14.12 -10.28
CA THR A 68 -2.65 13.78 -8.88
C THR A 68 -3.54 14.86 -8.29
N LEU A 69 -4.81 14.56 -8.11
CA LEU A 69 -5.77 15.48 -7.46
C LEU A 69 -5.50 15.55 -5.96
N GLY A 70 -5.61 16.72 -5.38
CA GLY A 70 -5.43 16.89 -3.94
C GLY A 70 -5.59 18.32 -3.45
N VAL A 71 -5.79 18.47 -2.15
CA VAL A 71 -5.89 19.75 -1.44
C VAL A 71 -4.68 19.90 -0.54
N PHE A 72 -3.95 20.99 -0.67
CA PHE A 72 -2.69 21.22 0.03
C PHE A 72 -2.71 22.57 0.73
N GLN A 73 -2.06 22.68 1.86
CA GLN A 73 -1.76 23.95 2.49
C GLN A 73 -0.28 24.26 2.25
N TRP A 74 0.00 25.43 1.69
CA TRP A 74 1.36 25.84 1.47
C TRP A 74 2.01 26.25 2.79
N CYS A 75 3.17 25.67 3.09
CA CYS A 75 3.94 25.96 4.30
C CYS A 75 5.34 26.52 3.98
N GLY A 76 5.65 26.74 2.68
CA GLY A 76 6.93 27.25 2.22
C GLY A 76 7.01 28.78 2.25
N ARG A 77 8.11 29.30 1.69
CA ARG A 77 8.30 30.75 1.48
C ARG A 77 7.37 31.26 0.38
N SER A 78 7.31 32.60 0.19
CA SER A 78 6.62 33.22 -0.94
C SER A 78 7.09 32.60 -2.26
N ALA A 79 6.15 32.09 -3.03
CA ALA A 79 6.36 31.29 -4.23
C ALA A 79 5.41 31.70 -5.36
N VAL A 80 5.58 31.15 -6.56
CA VAL A 80 4.70 31.38 -7.70
C VAL A 80 4.01 30.10 -8.13
N LEU A 81 2.74 30.20 -8.48
CA LEU A 81 1.88 29.06 -8.75
C LEU A 81 1.91 28.68 -10.23
N ASN A 82 2.26 27.43 -10.53
CA ASN A 82 2.20 26.90 -11.88
C ASN A 82 0.76 26.50 -12.27
N GLN A 83 0.50 26.45 -13.58
CA GLN A 83 -0.76 25.94 -14.14
C GLN A 83 -1.12 24.55 -13.60
N HIS A 84 -2.42 24.19 -13.69
CA HIS A 84 -2.98 22.95 -13.15
C HIS A 84 -3.11 22.87 -11.62
N ILE A 85 -2.86 23.99 -10.95
CA ILE A 85 -3.10 24.14 -9.52
C ILE A 85 -3.93 25.42 -9.33
N PHE A 86 -4.99 25.34 -8.53
CA PHE A 86 -5.74 26.51 -8.08
C PHE A 86 -5.18 27.04 -6.76
N LYS A 87 -5.03 28.35 -6.65
CA LYS A 87 -5.00 29.07 -5.38
C LYS A 87 -6.43 29.37 -4.95
N VAL A 88 -6.76 29.12 -3.71
CA VAL A 88 -8.09 29.39 -3.15
C VAL A 88 -8.11 30.74 -2.49
N VAL A 89 -9.06 31.59 -2.90
CA VAL A 89 -9.35 32.89 -2.27
C VAL A 89 -10.72 32.79 -1.60
N PHE A 90 -10.75 32.95 -0.28
CA PHE A 90 -11.97 32.87 0.53
C PHE A 90 -12.68 34.23 0.56
N ASP A 91 -13.44 34.54 -0.48
CA ASP A 91 -14.05 35.85 -0.74
C ASP A 91 -15.58 35.81 -0.88
N LYS A 92 -16.24 34.64 -0.71
CA LYS A 92 -17.67 34.50 -1.01
C LYS A 92 -18.53 34.14 0.20
N ILE A 93 -18.11 33.19 1.01
CA ILE A 93 -18.84 32.82 2.24
C ILE A 93 -17.84 32.53 3.35
N ASP A 94 -18.29 32.64 4.60
CA ASP A 94 -17.48 32.31 5.76
C ASP A 94 -17.27 30.78 5.84
N ILE A 95 -16.04 30.37 5.71
CA ILE A 95 -15.65 28.95 5.81
C ILE A 95 -14.33 28.80 6.54
N ASP A 96 -14.29 27.87 7.47
CA ASP A 96 -13.06 27.46 8.13
C ASP A 96 -12.12 26.76 7.14
N LYS A 97 -10.84 27.16 7.11
CA LYS A 97 -9.87 26.66 6.13
C LYS A 97 -9.58 25.15 6.29
N SER A 98 -9.54 24.66 7.51
CA SER A 98 -9.33 23.23 7.79
C SER A 98 -10.56 22.44 7.37
N TYR A 99 -11.77 22.90 7.71
CA TYR A 99 -13.00 22.29 7.23
C TYR A 99 -13.08 22.27 5.70
N PHE A 100 -12.75 23.39 5.06
CA PHE A 100 -12.73 23.50 3.59
C PHE A 100 -11.85 22.41 2.97
N LYS A 101 -10.64 22.17 3.49
CA LYS A 101 -9.76 21.11 2.98
C LYS A 101 -10.47 19.75 2.96
N TYR A 102 -11.10 19.37 4.06
CA TYR A 102 -11.78 18.07 4.18
C TYR A 102 -12.98 17.92 3.24
N VAL A 103 -13.83 18.94 3.15
CA VAL A 103 -15.01 18.83 2.29
C VAL A 103 -14.68 18.88 0.80
N VAL A 104 -13.62 19.58 0.41
CA VAL A 104 -13.14 19.61 -0.98
C VAL A 104 -12.45 18.29 -1.32
N GLU A 105 -11.61 17.77 -0.44
CA GLU A 105 -10.96 16.46 -0.65
C GLU A 105 -11.99 15.35 -0.83
N LYS A 106 -13.02 15.31 0.01
CA LYS A 106 -14.16 14.41 -0.13
C LYS A 106 -14.90 14.61 -1.46
N GLY A 107 -15.16 15.86 -1.83
CA GLY A 107 -15.82 16.19 -3.10
C GLY A 107 -15.01 15.73 -4.32
N LEU A 108 -13.69 15.89 -4.29
CA LEU A 108 -12.79 15.40 -5.34
C LEU A 108 -12.79 13.87 -5.43
N GLN A 109 -12.73 13.18 -4.29
CA GLN A 109 -12.78 11.70 -4.25
C GLN A 109 -14.10 11.17 -4.83
N ASP A 110 -15.22 11.79 -4.49
CA ASP A 110 -16.54 11.39 -4.99
C ASP A 110 -16.65 11.69 -6.50
N ALA A 111 -16.11 12.83 -6.97
CA ALA A 111 -16.06 13.18 -8.40
C ALA A 111 -15.30 12.11 -9.20
N VAL A 112 -14.15 11.63 -8.71
CA VAL A 112 -13.35 10.58 -9.37
C VAL A 112 -14.10 9.24 -9.43
N LYS A 113 -14.82 8.86 -8.38
CA LYS A 113 -15.59 7.60 -8.35
C LYS A 113 -16.72 7.54 -9.37
N HIS A 114 -17.31 8.68 -9.71
CA HIS A 114 -18.42 8.76 -10.67
C HIS A 114 -17.96 8.91 -12.13
N THR A 115 -16.68 9.09 -12.38
CA THR A 115 -16.12 9.13 -13.73
C THR A 115 -15.62 7.73 -14.12
N HIS A 116 -16.49 6.94 -14.71
CA HIS A 116 -16.12 5.65 -15.33
C HIS A 116 -15.32 5.90 -16.61
N GLY A 117 -14.02 5.61 -16.59
CA GLY A 117 -13.17 5.62 -17.80
C GLY A 117 -11.75 6.10 -17.53
N SER A 118 -10.80 5.44 -18.12
CA SER A 118 -9.35 5.53 -17.93
C SER A 118 -8.67 6.86 -18.31
N THR A 119 -9.40 7.93 -18.62
CA THR A 119 -8.86 9.16 -19.24
C THR A 119 -9.12 10.46 -18.50
N MET A 120 -9.84 10.50 -17.37
CA MET A 120 -10.05 11.76 -16.66
C MET A 120 -8.90 12.10 -15.70
N LYS A 121 -7.78 12.51 -16.27
CA LYS A 121 -6.69 13.13 -15.51
C LYS A 121 -6.83 14.65 -15.35
N HIS A 122 -7.92 15.26 -15.85
CA HIS A 122 -8.14 16.70 -15.82
C HIS A 122 -9.58 17.04 -15.47
N LEU A 123 -9.79 17.80 -14.40
CA LEU A 123 -11.09 18.41 -14.09
C LEU A 123 -11.20 19.79 -14.76
N THR A 124 -12.19 20.01 -15.61
CA THR A 124 -12.41 21.37 -16.13
C THR A 124 -12.86 22.29 -15.00
N LYS A 125 -12.53 23.60 -15.10
CA LYS A 125 -12.95 24.59 -14.10
C LYS A 125 -14.46 24.58 -13.88
N LYS A 126 -15.27 24.48 -14.96
CA LYS A 126 -16.73 24.40 -14.89
C LYS A 126 -17.20 23.18 -14.07
N TYR A 127 -16.58 22.02 -14.25
CA TYR A 127 -16.91 20.83 -13.48
C TYR A 127 -16.53 21.01 -12.01
N PHE A 128 -15.32 21.53 -11.77
CA PHE A 128 -14.80 21.81 -10.43
C PHE A 128 -15.70 22.77 -9.64
N ASP A 129 -16.11 23.90 -10.25
CA ASP A 129 -16.99 24.89 -9.63
C ASP A 129 -18.38 24.31 -9.27
N ASN A 130 -18.82 23.24 -9.93
CA ASN A 130 -20.10 22.55 -9.67
C ASN A 130 -20.01 21.38 -8.70
N ILE A 131 -18.83 21.02 -8.21
CA ILE A 131 -18.69 19.98 -7.17
C ILE A 131 -19.51 20.41 -5.95
N MET A 132 -20.36 19.49 -5.46
CA MET A 132 -21.20 19.74 -4.30
C MET A 132 -20.45 19.39 -3.02
N VAL A 133 -20.30 20.37 -2.14
CA VAL A 133 -19.64 20.20 -0.83
C VAL A 133 -20.62 20.46 0.31
N SER A 134 -20.39 19.85 1.46
CA SER A 134 -21.18 20.07 2.66
C SER A 134 -20.82 21.42 3.27
N TYR A 135 -21.85 22.15 3.74
CA TYR A 135 -21.71 23.46 4.40
C TYR A 135 -22.60 23.53 5.63
N THR A 136 -22.11 24.14 6.69
CA THR A 136 -22.83 24.38 7.95
C THR A 136 -22.36 25.69 8.58
N ASN A 137 -22.84 26.05 9.78
CA ASN A 137 -22.35 27.23 10.49
C ASN A 137 -20.88 27.09 10.93
N LEU A 138 -20.20 28.22 11.17
CA LEU A 138 -18.76 28.25 11.42
C LEU A 138 -18.34 27.44 12.66
N GLY A 139 -19.12 27.49 13.74
CA GLY A 139 -18.82 26.72 14.97
C GLY A 139 -18.82 25.21 14.72
N GLU A 140 -19.79 24.73 13.96
CA GLU A 140 -19.85 23.29 13.58
C GLU A 140 -18.74 22.92 12.60
N GLN A 141 -18.36 23.81 11.68
CA GLN A 141 -17.22 23.60 10.79
C GLN A 141 -15.92 23.42 11.58
N GLN A 142 -15.66 24.31 12.56
CA GLN A 142 -14.47 24.26 13.40
C GLN A 142 -14.44 22.99 14.28
N ARG A 143 -15.60 22.57 14.82
CA ARG A 143 -15.72 21.35 15.60
C ARG A 143 -15.36 20.14 14.73
N ILE A 144 -15.96 20.01 13.55
CA ILE A 144 -15.69 18.91 12.62
C ILE A 144 -14.23 18.89 12.17
N ALA A 145 -13.67 20.06 11.81
CA ALA A 145 -12.28 20.17 11.40
C ALA A 145 -11.33 19.73 12.52
N SER A 146 -11.57 20.15 13.75
CA SER A 146 -10.74 19.78 14.92
C SER A 146 -10.79 18.27 15.18
N GLU A 147 -11.96 17.63 15.07
CA GLU A 147 -12.11 16.17 15.22
C GLU A 147 -11.36 15.40 14.13
N LEU A 148 -11.47 15.85 12.87
CA LEU A 148 -10.79 15.24 11.74
C LEU A 148 -9.28 15.45 11.78
N ASP A 149 -8.80 16.63 12.22
CA ASP A 149 -7.38 16.90 12.43
C ASP A 149 -6.80 15.99 13.53
N LEU A 150 -7.55 15.77 14.64
CA LEU A 150 -7.16 14.85 15.69
C LEU A 150 -7.06 13.41 15.19
N LEU A 151 -8.07 12.94 14.46
CA LEU A 151 -8.06 11.60 13.85
C LEU A 151 -6.89 11.42 12.87
N SER A 152 -6.63 12.42 12.03
CA SER A 152 -5.50 12.39 11.08
C SER A 152 -4.15 12.29 11.81
N LYS A 153 -3.98 13.05 12.90
CA LYS A 153 -2.78 12.97 13.75
C LYS A 153 -2.63 11.61 14.43
N LEU A 154 -3.74 11.03 14.91
CA LEU A 154 -3.73 9.70 15.54
C LEU A 154 -3.35 8.62 14.51
N ILE A 155 -3.89 8.68 13.30
CA ILE A 155 -3.55 7.74 12.22
C ILE A 155 -2.06 7.84 11.89
N LEU A 156 -1.54 9.06 11.72
CA LEU A 156 -0.12 9.28 11.41
C LEU A 156 0.78 8.72 12.54
N ARG A 157 0.48 9.07 13.79
CA ARG A 157 1.24 8.56 14.95
C ARG A 157 1.20 7.04 15.03
N ARG A 158 0.06 6.43 14.71
CA ARG A 158 -0.05 4.96 14.71
C ARG A 158 0.78 4.33 13.59
N GLN A 159 0.84 4.95 12.42
CA GLN A 159 1.72 4.50 11.35
C GLN A 159 3.19 4.57 11.74
N GLU A 160 3.62 5.68 12.34
CA GLU A 160 4.98 5.84 12.87
C GLU A 160 5.33 4.76 13.91
N GLN A 161 4.42 4.50 14.86
CA GLN A 161 4.59 3.42 15.85
C GLN A 161 4.74 2.04 15.21
N LEU A 162 3.95 1.74 14.16
CA LEU A 162 4.07 0.48 13.44
C LEU A 162 5.42 0.34 12.74
N GLU A 163 5.93 1.43 12.15
CA GLU A 163 7.28 1.46 11.54
C GLU A 163 8.37 1.25 12.60
N GLU A 164 8.28 1.91 13.75
CA GLU A 164 9.22 1.73 14.86
C GLU A 164 9.22 0.29 15.40
N LEU A 165 8.05 -0.32 15.58
CA LEU A 165 7.94 -1.72 15.99
C LEU A 165 8.56 -2.68 14.97
N ASN A 166 8.37 -2.44 13.68
CA ASN A 166 9.02 -3.22 12.62
C ASN A 166 10.55 -3.08 12.64
N LEU A 167 11.05 -1.85 12.89
CA LEU A 167 12.49 -1.61 13.04
C LEU A 167 13.04 -2.31 14.28
N LEU A 168 12.31 -2.32 15.38
CA LEU A 168 12.68 -3.01 16.62
C LEU A 168 12.84 -4.52 16.39
N VAL A 169 11.88 -5.15 15.70
CA VAL A 169 11.96 -6.58 15.36
C VAL A 169 13.20 -6.86 14.48
N LYS A 170 13.45 -6.01 13.50
CA LYS A 170 14.64 -6.13 12.64
C LYS A 170 15.95 -5.96 13.40
N SER A 171 16.00 -4.99 14.31
CA SER A 171 17.18 -4.74 15.16
C SER A 171 17.45 -5.94 16.07
N ARG A 172 16.41 -6.47 16.73
CA ARG A 172 16.53 -7.66 17.59
C ARG A 172 16.99 -8.89 16.80
N PHE A 173 16.48 -9.07 15.58
CA PHE A 173 16.94 -10.15 14.70
C PHE A 173 18.43 -10.03 14.40
N ASN A 174 18.91 -8.83 14.06
CA ASN A 174 20.31 -8.59 13.76
C ASN A 174 21.22 -8.77 15.00
N GLU A 175 20.77 -8.32 16.16
CA GLU A 175 21.47 -8.51 17.43
C GLU A 175 21.63 -10.00 17.77
N MET A 176 20.56 -10.77 17.66
CA MET A 176 20.60 -12.20 18.01
C MET A 176 21.31 -13.05 16.97
N PHE A 177 21.24 -12.69 15.68
CA PHE A 177 21.63 -13.58 14.59
C PHE A 177 22.60 -12.95 13.58
N GLY A 178 23.03 -11.70 13.75
CA GLY A 178 23.92 -11.01 12.81
C GLY A 178 25.28 -11.73 12.62
N GLU A 179 25.74 -12.41 13.65
CA GLU A 179 26.98 -13.22 13.63
C GLU A 179 26.73 -14.73 13.46
N ASN A 180 25.46 -15.12 13.14
CA ASN A 180 25.16 -16.53 12.96
C ASN A 180 25.91 -17.10 11.76
N LYS A 181 26.63 -18.20 11.98
CA LYS A 181 27.43 -18.91 10.95
C LYS A 181 26.76 -20.19 10.47
N ILE A 182 25.64 -20.56 11.06
CA ILE A 182 24.93 -21.81 10.73
C ILE A 182 23.81 -21.46 9.76
N PHE A 183 23.92 -21.95 8.55
CA PHE A 183 22.91 -21.79 7.50
C PHE A 183 22.55 -23.16 6.92
N GLU A 184 21.31 -23.31 6.53
CA GLU A 184 20.82 -24.53 5.90
C GLU A 184 19.96 -24.19 4.68
N SER A 185 20.02 -25.05 3.66
CA SER A 185 19.25 -24.85 2.43
C SER A 185 17.75 -25.12 2.66
N ILE A 186 16.90 -24.42 1.93
CA ILE A 186 15.46 -24.67 1.99
C ILE A 186 15.15 -26.13 1.62
N ASP A 187 15.89 -26.73 0.67
CA ASP A 187 15.69 -28.11 0.24
C ASP A 187 15.97 -29.13 1.36
N ASN A 188 16.92 -28.83 2.25
CA ASN A 188 17.21 -29.69 3.39
C ASN A 188 16.18 -29.54 4.53
N LEU A 189 15.63 -28.35 4.70
CA LEU A 189 14.68 -28.06 5.77
C LEU A 189 13.24 -28.44 5.44
N PHE A 190 12.87 -28.42 4.14
CA PHE A 190 11.47 -28.55 3.71
C PHE A 190 11.30 -29.50 2.52
N ASP A 191 10.19 -30.22 2.51
CA ASP A 191 9.63 -30.76 1.28
C ASP A 191 8.94 -29.62 0.52
N ILE A 192 9.41 -29.37 -0.70
CA ILE A 192 8.89 -28.29 -1.54
C ILE A 192 7.84 -28.88 -2.50
N ILE A 193 6.57 -28.56 -2.26
CA ILE A 193 5.45 -29.09 -3.01
C ILE A 193 4.89 -27.99 -3.91
N ASP A 194 4.97 -28.17 -5.24
CA ASP A 194 4.43 -27.23 -6.24
C ASP A 194 2.90 -27.37 -6.36
N GLY A 195 2.24 -26.31 -6.83
CA GLY A 195 0.86 -26.40 -7.27
C GLY A 195 0.72 -27.23 -8.55
N ASP A 196 -0.44 -27.86 -8.74
CA ASP A 196 -0.71 -28.65 -9.95
C ASP A 196 -0.71 -27.77 -11.21
N ARG A 197 -0.23 -28.31 -12.34
CA ARG A 197 -0.20 -27.65 -13.65
C ARG A 197 -0.70 -28.56 -14.77
N GLY A 198 -1.23 -29.71 -14.42
CA GLY A 198 -1.62 -30.75 -15.39
C GLY A 198 -2.98 -30.47 -16.05
N LYS A 199 -3.42 -31.42 -16.85
CA LYS A 199 -4.71 -31.38 -17.58
C LYS A 199 -5.94 -31.20 -16.68
N ASN A 200 -5.80 -31.54 -15.40
CA ASN A 200 -6.86 -31.44 -14.40
C ASN A 200 -6.88 -30.10 -13.67
N TYR A 201 -6.00 -29.14 -14.06
CA TYR A 201 -6.00 -27.80 -13.44
C TYR A 201 -7.38 -27.16 -13.59
N PRO A 202 -7.96 -26.56 -12.51
CA PRO A 202 -9.31 -26.01 -12.55
C PRO A 202 -9.46 -24.93 -13.61
N LYS A 203 -10.49 -25.04 -14.44
CA LYS A 203 -10.93 -23.98 -15.36
C LYS A 203 -11.87 -23.02 -14.64
N SER A 204 -12.18 -21.87 -15.26
CA SER A 204 -13.01 -20.84 -14.64
C SER A 204 -14.42 -21.30 -14.29
N ASP A 205 -14.99 -22.21 -15.07
CA ASP A 205 -16.31 -22.83 -14.88
C ASP A 205 -16.32 -23.93 -13.79
N GLU A 206 -15.16 -24.34 -13.32
CA GLU A 206 -14.96 -25.31 -12.24
C GLU A 206 -14.60 -24.64 -10.89
N LEU A 207 -14.69 -23.31 -10.84
CA LEU A 207 -14.41 -22.51 -9.64
C LEU A 207 -15.71 -21.93 -9.10
N PHE A 208 -16.02 -22.21 -7.84
CA PHE A 208 -17.28 -21.88 -7.16
C PHE A 208 -17.04 -20.88 -6.03
N SER A 209 -18.08 -20.15 -5.64
CA SER A 209 -18.06 -19.25 -4.47
C SER A 209 -18.03 -20.00 -3.13
N GLU A 210 -18.58 -21.23 -3.12
CA GLU A 210 -18.61 -22.12 -1.96
C GLU A 210 -18.63 -23.58 -2.42
N GLU A 211 -17.73 -24.39 -1.91
CA GLU A 211 -17.60 -25.83 -2.20
C GLU A 211 -16.60 -26.51 -1.21
N TYR A 212 -16.23 -27.76 -1.48
CA TYR A 212 -15.46 -28.63 -0.61
C TYR A 212 -14.04 -28.14 -0.28
N CYS A 213 -13.28 -27.69 -1.28
CA CYS A 213 -11.87 -27.35 -1.10
C CYS A 213 -11.58 -25.93 -1.58
N LEU A 214 -11.07 -25.09 -0.69
CA LEU A 214 -10.65 -23.73 -1.04
C LEU A 214 -9.39 -23.79 -1.92
N PHE A 215 -9.52 -23.32 -3.16
CA PHE A 215 -8.45 -23.26 -4.14
C PHE A 215 -7.79 -21.89 -4.10
N LEU A 216 -6.65 -21.80 -3.42
CA LEU A 216 -5.93 -20.56 -3.18
C LEU A 216 -5.25 -20.06 -4.46
N ASN A 217 -5.35 -18.78 -4.70
CA ASN A 217 -4.53 -18.05 -5.67
C ASN A 217 -3.57 -17.08 -4.96
N THR A 218 -2.65 -16.46 -5.68
CA THR A 218 -1.62 -15.59 -5.10
C THR A 218 -2.16 -14.38 -4.34
N LYS A 219 -3.40 -13.94 -4.60
CA LYS A 219 -4.07 -12.86 -3.84
C LYS A 219 -4.46 -13.30 -2.42
N ASN A 220 -4.59 -14.61 -2.21
CA ASN A 220 -4.91 -15.17 -0.88
C ASN A 220 -3.69 -15.23 0.05
N VAL A 221 -2.48 -14.95 -0.45
CA VAL A 221 -1.26 -14.91 0.36
C VAL A 221 -0.66 -13.51 0.28
N THR A 222 -0.77 -12.78 1.37
CA THR A 222 -0.35 -11.39 1.50
C THR A 222 0.93 -11.28 2.36
N LYS A 223 1.46 -10.07 2.50
CA LYS A 223 2.56 -9.80 3.44
C LYS A 223 2.22 -10.18 4.90
N ASN A 224 0.93 -10.12 5.25
CA ASN A 224 0.45 -10.37 6.61
C ASN A 224 0.01 -11.84 6.84
N GLY A 225 0.07 -12.69 5.81
CA GLY A 225 -0.40 -14.07 5.86
C GLY A 225 -1.58 -14.33 4.92
N PHE A 226 -2.46 -15.27 5.29
CA PHE A 226 -3.64 -15.54 4.49
C PHE A 226 -4.64 -14.38 4.51
N SER A 227 -5.18 -14.05 3.32
CA SER A 227 -6.39 -13.24 3.14
C SER A 227 -7.47 -14.08 2.43
N PHE A 228 -8.70 -13.99 2.94
CA PHE A 228 -9.86 -14.69 2.39
C PHE A 228 -10.94 -13.72 1.90
N ASP A 229 -10.55 -12.52 1.49
CA ASP A 229 -11.45 -11.50 0.91
C ASP A 229 -12.05 -11.97 -0.41
N THR A 230 -11.25 -12.69 -1.21
CA THR A 230 -11.71 -13.40 -2.40
C THR A 230 -11.53 -14.90 -2.21
N LYS A 231 -12.56 -15.68 -2.49
CA LYS A 231 -12.55 -17.13 -2.30
C LYS A 231 -13.01 -17.83 -3.57
N GLN A 232 -12.29 -18.87 -3.93
CA GLN A 232 -12.66 -19.77 -5.01
C GLN A 232 -12.51 -21.20 -4.51
N PHE A 233 -13.54 -22.01 -4.74
CA PHE A 233 -13.58 -23.39 -4.27
C PHE A 233 -13.66 -24.35 -5.42
N ILE A 234 -13.21 -25.58 -5.19
CA ILE A 234 -13.35 -26.71 -6.12
C ILE A 234 -14.10 -27.85 -5.43
N THR A 235 -14.76 -28.66 -6.25
CA THR A 235 -15.50 -29.83 -5.78
C THR A 235 -14.54 -30.88 -5.19
N LYS A 236 -15.09 -31.77 -4.35
CA LYS A 236 -14.37 -32.94 -3.80
C LYS A 236 -13.80 -33.85 -4.88
N THR A 237 -14.54 -34.02 -5.98
CA THR A 237 -14.10 -34.81 -7.13
C THR A 237 -12.89 -34.15 -7.79
N LYS A 238 -12.94 -32.83 -8.00
CA LYS A 238 -11.84 -32.07 -8.57
C LYS A 238 -10.60 -32.10 -7.67
N ASP A 239 -10.76 -31.94 -6.34
CA ASP A 239 -9.67 -32.05 -5.37
C ASP A 239 -8.96 -33.40 -5.46
N LYS A 240 -9.69 -34.50 -5.65
CA LYS A 240 -9.10 -35.85 -5.81
C LYS A 240 -8.33 -36.05 -7.11
N LEU A 241 -8.73 -35.37 -8.19
CA LEU A 241 -8.06 -35.46 -9.48
C LEU A 241 -6.72 -34.68 -9.53
N LEU A 242 -6.56 -33.68 -8.67
CA LEU A 242 -5.33 -32.90 -8.58
C LEU A 242 -4.28 -33.67 -7.79
N ARG A 243 -3.08 -33.77 -8.34
CA ARG A 243 -1.99 -34.61 -7.81
C ARG A 243 -1.11 -33.89 -6.77
N LYS A 244 -1.01 -32.53 -6.86
CA LYS A 244 -0.08 -31.74 -6.05
C LYS A 244 -0.78 -30.51 -5.47
N GLY A 245 -0.14 -29.89 -4.49
CA GLY A 245 -0.54 -28.61 -3.95
C GLY A 245 -1.62 -28.66 -2.87
N LYS A 246 -1.88 -29.83 -2.26
CA LYS A 246 -2.78 -29.97 -1.11
C LYS A 246 -2.04 -29.61 0.17
N LEU A 247 -2.62 -28.70 0.96
CA LEU A 247 -2.07 -28.30 2.25
C LEU A 247 -2.40 -29.32 3.35
N GLU A 248 -1.46 -29.48 4.24
CA GLU A 248 -1.61 -30.10 5.54
C GLU A 248 -1.40 -29.05 6.64
N ARG A 249 -1.93 -29.32 7.85
CA ARG A 249 -1.70 -28.39 8.97
C ARG A 249 -0.21 -28.20 9.21
N TYR A 250 0.16 -26.97 9.54
CA TYR A 250 1.52 -26.50 9.77
C TYR A 250 2.39 -26.36 8.52
N ASP A 251 1.81 -26.49 7.33
CA ASP A 251 2.47 -26.11 6.08
C ASP A 251 2.65 -24.58 5.99
N ILE A 252 3.76 -24.17 5.40
CA ILE A 252 4.04 -22.78 5.05
C ILE A 252 3.81 -22.62 3.55
N VAL A 253 3.06 -21.61 3.14
CA VAL A 253 2.84 -21.27 1.72
C VAL A 253 3.70 -20.08 1.36
N LEU A 254 4.47 -20.20 0.27
CA LEU A 254 5.31 -19.14 -0.28
C LEU A 254 4.86 -18.81 -1.70
N THR A 255 4.62 -17.54 -2.01
CA THR A 255 4.35 -17.11 -3.38
C THR A 255 5.63 -17.05 -4.20
N ILE A 256 5.60 -17.67 -5.40
CA ILE A 256 6.75 -17.76 -6.30
C ILE A 256 6.50 -17.06 -7.65
N ARG A 257 5.31 -16.50 -7.90
CA ARG A 257 4.97 -15.73 -9.11
C ARG A 257 4.13 -14.51 -8.77
N GLY A 258 4.28 -13.46 -9.58
CA GLY A 258 3.63 -12.17 -9.32
C GLY A 258 4.27 -11.48 -8.11
N THR A 259 3.60 -11.43 -6.99
CA THR A 259 4.16 -10.92 -5.73
C THR A 259 5.00 -12.01 -5.07
N VAL A 260 6.27 -12.14 -5.46
CA VAL A 260 7.19 -13.15 -4.90
C VAL A 260 7.55 -12.83 -3.45
N GLY A 261 7.57 -13.84 -2.59
CA GLY A 261 8.06 -13.74 -1.21
C GLY A 261 6.99 -13.50 -0.15
N ASN A 262 5.71 -13.43 -0.51
CA ASN A 262 4.64 -13.46 0.49
C ASN A 262 4.54 -14.84 1.11
N VAL A 263 4.34 -14.87 2.44
CA VAL A 263 4.33 -16.10 3.24
C VAL A 263 3.09 -16.18 4.10
N ALA A 264 2.40 -17.32 4.05
CA ALA A 264 1.28 -17.63 4.93
C ALA A 264 1.49 -18.99 5.64
N TYR A 265 0.92 -19.12 6.82
CA TYR A 265 1.05 -20.30 7.65
C TYR A 265 -0.33 -20.93 7.89
N TYR A 266 -0.43 -22.25 7.67
CA TYR A 266 -1.67 -22.98 7.81
C TYR A 266 -1.77 -23.60 9.20
N ASP A 267 -2.07 -22.79 10.20
CA ASP A 267 -2.26 -23.17 11.59
C ASP A 267 -3.71 -23.56 11.94
N GLU A 268 -3.95 -23.87 13.21
CA GLU A 268 -5.26 -24.26 13.73
C GLU A 268 -6.29 -23.12 13.69
N LEU A 269 -5.85 -21.84 13.59
CA LEU A 269 -6.75 -20.69 13.54
C LEU A 269 -7.45 -20.56 12.18
N ILE A 270 -6.92 -21.18 11.14
CA ILE A 270 -7.52 -21.18 9.81
C ILE A 270 -8.69 -22.17 9.77
N LYS A 271 -9.90 -21.62 9.65
CA LYS A 271 -11.16 -22.39 9.71
C LYS A 271 -11.38 -23.40 8.57
N TYR A 272 -10.71 -23.20 7.43
CA TYR A 272 -10.86 -24.09 6.26
C TYR A 272 -10.06 -25.36 6.47
N LYS A 273 -10.73 -26.53 6.32
CA LYS A 273 -10.10 -27.85 6.50
C LYS A 273 -9.39 -28.39 5.26
N HIS A 274 -9.84 -27.96 4.08
CA HIS A 274 -9.32 -28.41 2.79
C HIS A 274 -8.86 -27.20 1.99
N LEU A 275 -7.56 -27.08 1.82
CA LEU A 275 -6.93 -26.01 1.05
C LEU A 275 -6.00 -26.63 0.01
N ARG A 276 -5.92 -25.95 -1.14
CA ARG A 276 -5.01 -26.31 -2.20
C ARG A 276 -4.46 -25.06 -2.85
N ILE A 277 -3.18 -25.05 -3.18
CA ILE A 277 -2.53 -23.92 -3.85
C ILE A 277 -2.65 -24.01 -5.37
N ASN A 278 -2.63 -22.87 -6.05
CA ASN A 278 -2.42 -22.78 -7.48
C ASN A 278 -0.92 -22.87 -7.84
N SER A 279 -0.62 -22.82 -9.15
CA SER A 279 0.76 -22.91 -9.67
C SER A 279 1.63 -21.67 -9.44
N GLY A 280 1.11 -20.62 -8.82
CA GLY A 280 1.84 -19.40 -8.45
C GLY A 280 2.52 -19.46 -7.08
N MET A 281 2.36 -20.58 -6.37
CA MET A 281 2.84 -20.78 -5.00
C MET A 281 3.50 -22.15 -4.85
N VAL A 282 4.24 -22.31 -3.75
CA VAL A 282 4.74 -23.60 -3.26
C VAL A 282 4.37 -23.77 -1.81
N ILE A 283 4.23 -25.01 -1.39
CA ILE A 283 4.15 -25.42 0.02
C ILE A 283 5.55 -25.78 0.47
N LEU A 284 5.95 -25.26 1.62
CA LEU A 284 7.15 -25.67 2.36
C LEU A 284 6.68 -26.47 3.58
N ARG A 285 6.82 -27.79 3.52
CA ARG A 285 6.45 -28.71 4.58
C ARG A 285 7.71 -29.07 5.38
N PRO A 286 7.76 -28.77 6.69
CA PRO A 286 8.95 -29.04 7.51
C PRO A 286 9.33 -30.53 7.50
N LYS A 287 10.61 -30.83 7.29
CA LYS A 287 11.17 -32.18 7.38
C LYS A 287 11.63 -32.57 8.79
N THR A 288 11.78 -31.58 9.66
CA THR A 288 12.30 -31.75 11.01
C THR A 288 11.45 -30.99 12.04
N PRO A 289 11.27 -31.55 13.24
CA PRO A 289 10.58 -30.84 14.32
C PRO A 289 11.43 -29.73 14.96
N ASN A 290 12.73 -29.64 14.64
CA ASN A 290 13.65 -28.66 15.24
C ASN A 290 13.59 -27.28 14.57
N LEU A 291 12.42 -26.90 14.06
CA LEU A 291 12.17 -25.60 13.43
C LEU A 291 11.04 -24.89 14.16
N ASN A 292 11.31 -23.68 14.65
CA ASN A 292 10.24 -22.80 15.07
C ASN A 292 9.61 -22.14 13.83
N GLN A 293 8.34 -22.47 13.52
CA GLN A 293 7.67 -21.97 12.33
C GLN A 293 7.57 -20.45 12.29
N LYS A 294 7.32 -19.78 13.42
CA LYS A 294 7.24 -18.30 13.47
C LYS A 294 8.58 -17.65 13.14
N PHE A 295 9.68 -18.21 13.68
CA PHE A 295 11.03 -17.79 13.32
C PHE A 295 11.27 -17.95 11.81
N ILE A 296 10.99 -19.12 11.26
CA ILE A 296 11.17 -19.40 9.82
C ILE A 296 10.30 -18.50 8.94
N ILE A 297 9.04 -18.26 9.31
CA ILE A 297 8.15 -17.34 8.59
C ILE A 297 8.75 -15.94 8.56
N HIS A 298 9.29 -15.45 9.69
CA HIS A 298 9.97 -14.17 9.76
C HIS A 298 11.18 -14.13 8.81
N VAL A 299 12.03 -15.16 8.83
CA VAL A 299 13.19 -15.28 7.95
C VAL A 299 12.76 -15.28 6.48
N LEU A 300 11.76 -16.08 6.12
CA LEU A 300 11.26 -16.16 4.74
C LEU A 300 10.66 -14.83 4.25
N ARG A 301 9.89 -14.13 5.08
CA ARG A 301 9.29 -12.82 4.74
C ARG A 301 10.33 -11.72 4.52
N ASN A 302 11.43 -11.76 5.28
CA ASN A 302 12.50 -10.75 5.22
C ASN A 302 13.65 -11.15 4.30
N ASN A 303 13.57 -12.31 3.63
CA ASN A 303 14.60 -12.75 2.71
C ASN A 303 14.60 -11.91 1.41
N ASN A 304 15.79 -11.59 0.94
CA ASN A 304 15.96 -10.86 -0.33
C ASN A 304 15.97 -11.83 -1.52
N TYR A 305 14.83 -11.99 -2.17
CA TYR A 305 14.69 -12.83 -3.35
C TYR A 305 15.16 -12.17 -4.66
N SER A 306 15.51 -10.87 -4.68
CA SER A 306 15.82 -10.12 -5.90
C SER A 306 16.92 -10.76 -6.76
N ARG A 307 17.93 -11.37 -6.13
CA ARG A 307 19.05 -12.02 -6.82
C ARG A 307 18.69 -13.34 -7.51
N VAL A 308 17.57 -13.94 -7.14
CA VAL A 308 17.16 -15.28 -7.61
C VAL A 308 15.88 -15.24 -8.45
N ILE A 309 15.18 -14.11 -8.46
CA ILE A 309 14.01 -13.87 -9.31
C ILE A 309 14.44 -13.77 -10.77
N SER A 310 13.61 -14.29 -11.66
CA SER A 310 13.74 -14.18 -13.11
C SER A 310 12.48 -13.54 -13.70
N GLY A 311 12.60 -12.89 -14.87
CA GLY A 311 11.49 -12.25 -15.59
C GLY A 311 11.25 -10.80 -15.11
N SER A 312 11.40 -9.82 -16.03
CA SER A 312 11.17 -8.39 -15.72
C SER A 312 9.69 -8.02 -15.72
N ALA A 313 8.89 -8.60 -16.61
CA ALA A 313 7.44 -8.29 -16.72
C ALA A 313 6.59 -9.08 -15.71
N GLN A 314 6.95 -10.34 -15.44
CA GLN A 314 6.32 -11.16 -14.40
C GLN A 314 7.39 -11.81 -13.54
N PRO A 315 7.68 -11.25 -12.35
CA PRO A 315 8.64 -11.83 -11.44
C PRO A 315 8.30 -13.28 -11.10
N GLN A 316 9.28 -14.17 -11.23
CA GLN A 316 9.15 -15.58 -10.89
C GLN A 316 10.38 -16.06 -10.14
N LEU A 317 10.17 -16.81 -9.07
CA LEU A 317 11.20 -17.53 -8.31
C LEU A 317 11.19 -19.01 -8.74
N PRO A 318 12.17 -19.47 -9.54
CA PRO A 318 12.24 -20.86 -9.94
C PRO A 318 12.49 -21.78 -8.73
N ILE A 319 11.79 -22.90 -8.65
CA ILE A 319 11.94 -23.87 -7.54
C ILE A 319 13.38 -24.36 -7.44
N THR A 320 14.08 -24.54 -8.55
CA THR A 320 15.50 -24.94 -8.57
C THR A 320 16.42 -23.92 -7.90
N LYS A 321 16.07 -22.63 -7.96
CA LYS A 321 16.80 -21.58 -7.23
C LYS A 321 16.33 -21.47 -5.78
N LEU A 322 15.02 -21.60 -5.54
CA LEU A 322 14.45 -21.61 -4.19
C LEU A 322 15.10 -22.66 -3.31
N LYS A 323 15.29 -23.88 -3.81
CA LYS A 323 15.95 -25.00 -3.11
C LYS A 323 17.32 -24.63 -2.54
N LYS A 324 18.08 -23.81 -3.26
CA LYS A 324 19.45 -23.40 -2.92
C LYS A 324 19.54 -22.20 -1.98
N ILE A 325 18.43 -21.56 -1.65
CA ILE A 325 18.43 -20.43 -0.73
C ILE A 325 18.83 -20.93 0.66
N LEU A 326 19.81 -20.27 1.25
CA LEU A 326 20.28 -20.55 2.60
C LEU A 326 19.50 -19.71 3.61
N LEU A 327 18.97 -20.34 4.63
CA LEU A 327 18.30 -19.70 5.76
C LEU A 327 19.20 -19.81 6.99
N PRO A 328 19.28 -18.79 7.85
CA PRO A 328 19.96 -18.88 9.13
C PRO A 328 19.24 -19.92 10.00
N LEU A 329 20.00 -20.83 10.59
CA LEU A 329 19.49 -21.92 11.44
C LEU A 329 20.20 -21.89 12.81
N PRO A 330 19.88 -20.91 13.69
CA PRO A 330 20.41 -20.91 15.04
C PRO A 330 19.81 -22.07 15.88
N PRO A 331 20.37 -22.36 17.05
CA PRO A 331 19.79 -23.33 17.99
C PRO A 331 18.31 -23.06 18.27
N LEU A 332 17.50 -24.14 18.41
CA LEU A 332 16.05 -24.03 18.60
C LEU A 332 15.65 -23.10 19.76
N ALA A 333 16.42 -23.10 20.84
CA ALA A 333 16.19 -22.21 21.99
C ALA A 333 16.18 -20.71 21.58
N LEU A 334 17.14 -20.29 20.75
CA LEU A 334 17.22 -18.92 20.23
C LEU A 334 16.12 -18.61 19.21
N GLN A 335 15.73 -19.61 18.37
CA GLN A 335 14.58 -19.46 17.48
C GLN A 335 13.29 -19.19 18.29
N ASN A 336 13.10 -19.93 19.39
CA ASN A 336 11.95 -19.78 20.28
C ASN A 336 11.96 -18.41 20.97
N GLU A 337 13.09 -17.98 21.52
CA GLU A 337 13.25 -16.67 22.17
C GLU A 337 12.87 -15.54 21.21
N PHE A 338 13.38 -15.58 19.99
CA PHE A 338 13.02 -14.57 18.96
C PHE A 338 11.54 -14.63 18.57
N ALA A 339 10.98 -15.83 18.40
CA ALA A 339 9.58 -16.01 18.06
C ALA A 339 8.65 -15.47 19.15
N ASP A 340 8.98 -15.67 20.42
CA ASP A 340 8.24 -15.12 21.57
C ASP A 340 8.33 -13.59 21.61
N PHE A 341 9.50 -13.02 21.33
CA PHE A 341 9.66 -11.58 21.19
C PHE A 341 8.78 -11.01 20.07
N VAL A 342 8.75 -11.63 18.88
CA VAL A 342 7.87 -11.20 17.78
C VAL A 342 6.40 -11.24 18.20
N VAL A 343 5.98 -12.30 18.90
CA VAL A 343 4.59 -12.41 19.39
C VAL A 343 4.23 -11.30 20.38
N GLN A 344 5.17 -10.88 21.24
CA GLN A 344 4.95 -9.75 22.16
C GLN A 344 4.79 -8.44 21.39
N VAL A 345 5.63 -8.20 20.39
CA VAL A 345 5.53 -7.01 19.52
C VAL A 345 4.22 -7.00 18.74
N ASP A 346 3.81 -8.15 18.16
CA ASP A 346 2.55 -8.27 17.41
C ASP A 346 1.32 -7.97 18.28
N LYS A 347 1.34 -8.34 19.57
CA LYS A 347 0.25 -8.00 20.52
C LYS A 347 0.19 -6.52 20.85
N SER A 348 1.27 -5.78 20.63
CA SER A 348 1.35 -4.33 20.86
C SER A 348 0.90 -3.50 19.63
N GLN A 349 0.72 -4.15 18.48
CA GLN A 349 0.20 -3.56 17.25
C GLN A 349 -1.33 -3.53 17.24
#